data_25958d1f16cbd8125086613ae3c68b6d
#
_entry.id   25958d1f16cbd8125086613ae3c68b6d
#
_cell.length_a   1.000
_cell.length_b   1.000
_cell.length_c   1.000
_cell.angle_alpha   90.00
_cell.angle_beta   90.00
_cell.angle_gamma   90.00
#
_symmetry.space_group_name_H-M   'P 1'
#
loop_
_entity.id
_entity.type
_entity.pdbx_description
1 polymer ?
#
loop_
_entity_poly.entity_id
_entity_poly.type
_entity_poly.pdbx_seq_one_letter_code
_entity_poly.pdbx_strand_id
1 'polypeptide(L)' 'MNNNQTVQQNNPMNVDANALLEDYKKQVGDLDLSVKIKDIQIKNYQKENQRLKEQVKSLQEQINTLSEKDKKSPRDKK' A
#
# COMPACT_ATOMS: atom_id res chain seq x y z
N MET A 1 49.65 -2.56 -21.21
CA MET A 1 49.06 -2.82 -20.81
C MET A 1 48.38 -2.63 -19.63
N ASN A 2 48.81 -2.83 -18.57
CA ASN A 2 48.07 -2.58 -17.37
C ASN A 2 47.70 -1.18 -17.21
N ASN A 3 48.41 -0.33 -17.87
CA ASN A 3 48.10 1.08 -17.80
C ASN A 3 46.74 1.37 -18.34
N ASN A 4 46.29 0.57 -19.28
CA ASN A 4 44.97 0.78 -19.83
C ASN A 4 43.92 0.58 -18.79
N GLN A 5 44.12 -0.39 -17.95
CA GLN A 5 43.13 -0.63 -16.91
C GLN A 5 43.14 0.50 -15.92
N THR A 6 44.30 0.98 -15.56
CA THR A 6 44.38 2.07 -14.62
C THR A 6 43.71 3.31 -15.19
N VAL A 7 43.99 3.57 -16.45
CA VAL A 7 43.38 4.72 -17.09
C VAL A 7 41.89 4.58 -17.13
N GLN A 8 41.42 3.39 -17.43
CA GLN A 8 40.00 3.17 -17.48
C GLN A 8 39.32 3.38 -16.14
N GLN A 9 39.98 2.97 -15.08
CA GLN A 9 39.41 3.17 -13.76
C GLN A 9 39.30 4.63 -13.40
N ASN A 10 40.24 5.40 -13.89
CA ASN A 10 40.28 6.84 -13.60
C ASN A 10 39.47 7.65 -14.59
N ASN A 11 39.00 7.01 -15.63
CA ASN A 11 38.24 7.70 -16.64
C ASN A 11 36.86 8.02 -16.11
N PRO A 12 36.43 9.27 -16.15
CA PRO A 12 35.08 9.59 -15.63
C PRO A 12 33.95 8.86 -16.37
N MET A 13 34.24 8.42 -17.59
CA MET A 13 33.23 7.68 -18.32
C MET A 13 33.18 6.21 -17.91
N ASN A 14 34.14 5.80 -17.13
CA ASN A 14 34.19 4.42 -16.69
C ASN A 14 33.48 4.29 -15.38
N VAL A 15 32.77 3.20 -15.23
CA VAL A 15 32.00 2.95 -14.03
C VAL A 15 32.70 1.86 -13.23
N ASP A 16 32.97 2.15 -11.96
CA ASP A 16 33.52 1.17 -11.07
C ASP A 16 32.43 0.11 -10.80
N ALA A 17 32.73 -1.12 -11.20
CA ALA A 17 31.74 -2.19 -11.09
C ALA A 17 31.32 -2.44 -9.65
N ASN A 18 32.27 -2.32 -8.72
CA ASN A 18 31.91 -2.54 -7.32
C ASN A 18 31.05 -1.44 -6.79
N ALA A 19 31.32 -0.21 -7.14
CA ALA A 19 30.51 0.91 -6.71
C ALA A 19 29.11 0.80 -7.29
N LEU A 20 29.03 0.42 -8.55
CA LEU A 20 27.74 0.23 -9.19
C LEU A 20 26.93 -0.86 -8.52
N LEU A 21 27.59 -1.96 -8.21
CA LEU A 21 26.93 -3.09 -7.56
C LEU A 21 26.44 -2.69 -6.17
N GLU A 22 27.23 -1.97 -5.42
CA GLU A 22 26.83 -1.51 -4.09
C GLU A 22 25.61 -0.60 -4.18
N ASP A 23 25.66 0.31 -5.15
CA ASP A 23 24.57 1.24 -5.34
C ASP A 23 23.29 0.50 -5.72
N TYR A 24 23.44 -0.48 -6.62
CA TYR A 24 22.31 -1.28 -7.05
C TYR A 24 21.69 -2.06 -5.90
N LYS A 25 22.55 -2.66 -5.08
CA LYS A 25 22.06 -3.40 -3.92
C LYS A 25 21.26 -2.50 -2.98
N LYS A 26 21.77 -1.28 -2.78
CA LYS A 26 21.08 -0.34 -1.92
C LYS A 26 19.74 0.03 -2.50
N GLN A 27 19.69 0.29 -3.80
CA GLN A 27 18.44 0.64 -4.44
C GLN A 27 17.43 -0.49 -4.38
N VAL A 28 17.90 -1.70 -4.60
CA VAL A 28 17.03 -2.86 -4.54
C VAL A 28 16.46 -3.02 -3.12
N GLY A 29 17.32 -2.82 -2.12
CA GLY A 29 16.87 -2.90 -0.73
C GLY A 29 15.85 -1.84 -0.42
N ASP A 30 16.06 -0.62 -0.87
CA ASP A 30 15.13 0.47 -0.65
C ASP A 30 13.79 0.19 -1.34
N LEU A 31 13.84 -0.33 -2.56
CA LEU A 31 12.63 -0.66 -3.29
C LEU A 31 11.88 -1.80 -2.62
N ASP A 32 12.60 -2.79 -2.16
CA ASP A 32 11.98 -3.91 -1.48
C ASP A 32 11.27 -3.44 -0.21
N LEU A 33 11.91 -2.58 0.54
CA LEU A 33 11.30 -2.02 1.74
C LEU A 33 10.05 -1.22 1.39
N SER A 34 10.13 -0.42 0.34
CA SER A 34 8.99 0.36 -0.13
C SER A 34 7.82 -0.53 -0.49
N VAL A 35 8.09 -1.61 -1.19
CA VAL A 35 7.04 -2.54 -1.58
C VAL A 35 6.41 -3.16 -0.35
N LYS A 36 7.21 -3.54 0.63
CA LYS A 36 6.69 -4.14 1.83
C LYS A 36 5.84 -3.18 2.64
N ILE A 37 6.26 -1.93 2.69
CA ILE A 37 5.48 -0.91 3.38
C ILE A 37 4.14 -0.74 2.69
N LYS A 38 4.14 -0.65 1.37
CA LYS A 38 2.89 -0.49 0.64
C LYS A 38 2.00 -1.70 0.78
N ASP A 39 2.58 -2.87 0.84
CA ASP A 39 1.83 -4.09 1.02
C ASP A 39 1.09 -4.07 2.35
N ILE A 40 1.78 -3.64 3.40
CA ILE A 40 1.15 -3.52 4.71
C ILE A 40 0.05 -2.47 4.69
N GLN A 41 0.28 -1.35 4.00
CA GLN A 41 -0.73 -0.31 3.87
C GLN A 41 -1.97 -0.84 3.16
N ILE A 42 -1.77 -1.62 2.10
CA ILE A 42 -2.88 -2.20 1.38
C ILE A 42 -3.68 -3.13 2.29
N LYS A 43 -3.00 -3.95 3.05
CA LYS A 43 -3.68 -4.84 3.98
C LYS A 43 -4.47 -4.05 5.02
N ASN A 44 -3.91 -2.96 5.49
CA ASN A 44 -4.61 -2.12 6.46
C ASN A 44 -5.85 -1.49 5.84
N TYR A 45 -5.75 -1.03 4.60
CA TYR A 45 -6.90 -0.48 3.92
C TYR A 45 -7.96 -1.54 3.68
N GLN A 46 -7.56 -2.76 3.37
CA GLN A 46 -8.51 -3.84 3.17
C GLN A 46 -9.28 -4.14 4.46
N LYS A 47 -8.57 -4.15 5.57
CA LYS A 47 -9.23 -4.34 6.86
C LYS A 47 -10.19 -3.21 7.16
N GLU A 48 -9.77 -1.99 6.90
CA GLU A 48 -10.62 -0.83 7.16
C GLU A 48 -11.84 -0.86 6.25
N ASN A 49 -11.65 -1.24 4.99
CA ASN A 49 -12.77 -1.34 4.07
C ASN A 49 -13.76 -2.40 4.53
N GLN A 50 -13.27 -3.52 5.02
CA GLN A 50 -14.14 -4.57 5.52
C GLN A 50 -14.92 -4.09 6.73
N ARG A 51 -14.25 -3.38 7.64
CA ARG A 51 -14.89 -2.83 8.82
C ARG A 51 -15.98 -1.84 8.43
N LEU A 52 -15.69 -1.00 7.45
CA LEU A 52 -16.66 -0.02 6.99
C LEU A 52 -17.85 -0.67 6.30
N LYS A 53 -17.60 -1.73 5.53
CA LYS A 53 -18.69 -2.46 4.90
C LYS A 53 -19.63 -3.04 5.93
N GLU A 54 -19.07 -3.62 6.99
CA GLU A 54 -19.88 -4.20 8.04
C GLU A 54 -20.65 -3.12 8.79
N GLN A 55 -20.02 -1.97 8.96
CA GLN A 55 -20.68 -0.86 9.62
C GLN A 55 -21.85 -0.36 8.79
N VAL A 56 -21.64 -0.23 7.48
CA VAL A 56 -22.71 0.19 6.59
C VAL A 56 -23.85 -0.80 6.60
N LYS A 57 -23.52 -2.08 6.59
CA LYS A 57 -24.55 -3.12 6.63
C LYS A 57 -25.35 -3.03 7.92
N SER A 58 -24.68 -2.84 9.03
CA SER A 58 -25.34 -2.71 10.32
C SER A 58 -26.26 -1.50 10.34
N LEU A 59 -25.77 -0.38 9.81
CA LEU A 59 -26.59 0.83 9.76
C LEU A 59 -27.78 0.66 8.87
N GLN A 60 -27.63 -0.03 7.75
CA GLN A 60 -28.74 -0.29 6.87
C GLN A 60 -29.77 -1.16 7.54
N GLU A 61 -29.35 -2.14 8.29
CA GLU A 61 -30.26 -2.98 9.03
C GLU A 61 -31.02 -2.19 10.08
N GLN A 62 -30.33 -1.26 10.73
CA GLN A 62 -30.99 -0.39 11.70
C GLN A 62 -32.00 0.51 11.02
N ILE A 63 -31.67 1.04 9.88
CA ILE A 63 -32.59 1.87 9.13
C ILE A 63 -33.80 1.06 8.71
N ASN A 64 -33.59 -0.14 8.23
CA ASN A 64 -34.70 -1.00 7.82
C ASN A 64 -35.59 -1.33 9.01
N THR A 65 -34.99 -1.61 10.14
CA THR A 65 -35.74 -1.91 11.34
C THR A 65 -36.59 -0.71 11.77
N LEU A 66 -35.97 0.47 11.75
CA LEU A 66 -36.69 1.67 12.12
C LEU A 66 -37.81 1.96 11.13
N SER A 67 -37.55 1.75 9.87
CA SER A 67 -38.55 1.96 8.85
C SER A 67 -39.75 1.03 9.03
N GLU A 68 -39.47 -0.23 9.31
CA GLU A 68 -40.54 -1.17 9.55
C GLU A 68 -41.28 -0.87 10.84
N LYS A 69 -40.54 -0.46 11.84
CA LYS A 69 -41.13 -0.10 13.10
C LYS A 69 -42.08 1.07 12.91
N ASP A 70 -41.65 2.03 12.11
CA ASP A 70 -42.42 3.20 11.82
C ASP A 70 -43.71 2.80 11.10
N LYS A 71 -43.61 1.89 10.17
CA LYS A 71 -44.77 1.42 9.43
C LYS A 71 -45.75 0.71 10.34
N LYS A 72 -45.25 0.03 11.34
CA LYS A 72 -46.12 -0.70 12.25
C LYS A 72 -46.57 0.13 13.43
N SER A 73 -46.11 1.34 13.49
CA SER A 73 -46.47 2.20 14.60
C SER A 73 -47.95 2.52 14.55
N PRO A 74 -48.61 2.62 15.68
CA PRO A 74 -50.03 3.01 15.71
C PRO A 74 -50.29 4.30 15.02
N ARG A 75 -49.31 5.15 14.99
CA ARG A 75 -49.43 6.44 14.33
C ARG A 75 -49.79 6.28 12.86
N ASP A 76 -49.27 5.22 12.25
CA ASP A 76 -49.54 4.98 10.85
C ASP A 76 -50.96 4.62 10.57
N LYS A 77 -51.67 4.23 11.54
CA LYS A 77 -53.05 3.81 11.34
C LYS A 77 -54.02 4.97 11.30
N LYS A 78 -53.49 6.10 11.55
CA LYS A 78 -54.34 7.26 11.46
C LYS A 78 -54.40 7.79 10.08
#